data_d2affa0a136651be37d4af11034d5bb9
#
_entry.id   d2affa0a136651be37d4af11034d5bb9
#
_cell.length_a   1.000
_cell.length_b   1.000
_cell.length_c   1.000
_cell.angle_alpha   90.00
_cell.angle_beta   90.00
_cell.angle_gamma   90.00
#
_symmetry.space_group_name_H-M   'P 1'
#
loop_
_entity.id
_entity.type
_entity.pdbx_description
1 polymer ?
#
loop_
_entity_poly.entity_id
_entity_poly.type
_entity_poly.pdbx_seq_one_letter_code
_entity_poly.pdbx_strand_id
1 'polypeptide(L)'
;TLKWNSAITKVKVKKRVALTVNVEASKVQWSVAGKNAATADLASANAYASVDHNGVVTGKKIGNATIVAVYQGQKIKRKLHIAGKKKIALDAGHQSRGDSRKEPVGPGSSVRKARVAGGATGVASRVPEYKFTLSVAKRLQKELKKRGYEVYMVRTKNNVNISNKKRAMLANKSGADIYIRIHGDSSGSRGVKGASIFYPSARNPYVSRLSRSSKRLSKKLLNAYCKKTRIK
;
A
#
# COMPACT_ATOMS: atom_id res chain seq x y z
N THR A 1 31.48 8.39 -27.58
CA THR A 1 30.02 8.23 -27.27
C THR A 1 29.85 7.87 -25.81
N LEU A 2 28.96 8.60 -25.09
CA LEU A 2 28.64 8.34 -23.70
C LEU A 2 27.93 6.98 -23.56
N LYS A 3 28.42 6.10 -22.65
CA LYS A 3 27.88 4.75 -22.44
C LYS A 3 27.83 4.40 -20.95
N TRP A 4 26.89 3.54 -20.59
CA TRP A 4 26.83 2.96 -19.24
C TRP A 4 27.86 1.85 -19.08
N ASN A 5 28.72 1.93 -18.03
CA ASN A 5 29.59 0.83 -17.64
C ASN A 5 28.92 -0.09 -16.61
N SER A 6 28.02 0.47 -15.77
CA SER A 6 27.28 -0.33 -14.77
C SER A 6 26.06 -0.99 -15.39
N ALA A 7 25.81 -2.26 -15.06
CA ALA A 7 24.61 -3.01 -15.45
C ALA A 7 23.47 -2.91 -14.42
N ILE A 8 23.58 -2.04 -13.43
CA ILE A 8 22.64 -1.93 -12.29
C ILE A 8 21.28 -1.44 -12.77
N THR A 9 20.24 -2.22 -12.48
CA THR A 9 18.83 -1.90 -12.78
C THR A 9 17.93 -1.90 -11.54
N LYS A 10 18.48 -2.22 -10.33
CA LYS A 10 17.72 -2.33 -9.10
C LYS A 10 18.49 -1.74 -7.91
N VAL A 11 17.80 -0.95 -7.09
CA VAL A 11 18.32 -0.36 -5.85
C VAL A 11 17.32 -0.60 -4.73
N LYS A 12 17.77 -0.95 -3.52
CA LYS A 12 16.86 -1.06 -2.37
C LYS A 12 16.57 0.32 -1.77
N VAL A 13 15.36 0.51 -1.23
CA VAL A 13 15.01 1.69 -0.45
C VAL A 13 16.02 1.87 0.69
N LYS A 14 16.45 3.12 0.95
CA LYS A 14 17.48 3.52 1.91
C LYS A 14 18.89 2.95 1.63
N LYS A 15 19.12 2.38 0.45
CA LYS A 15 20.44 1.95 -0.01
C LYS A 15 20.94 2.86 -1.11
N ARG A 16 22.27 2.96 -1.20
CA ARG A 16 22.99 3.73 -2.22
C ARG A 16 23.65 2.78 -3.20
N VAL A 17 23.79 3.22 -4.45
CA VAL A 17 24.52 2.49 -5.49
C VAL A 17 25.13 3.49 -6.46
N ALA A 18 26.39 3.32 -6.80
CA ALA A 18 27.05 4.13 -7.83
C ALA A 18 26.69 3.61 -9.23
N LEU A 19 26.21 4.49 -10.09
CA LEU A 19 26.10 4.24 -11.52
C LEU A 19 27.36 4.80 -12.19
N THR A 20 27.95 4.01 -13.07
CA THR A 20 29.18 4.41 -13.78
C THR A 20 28.94 4.49 -15.27
N VAL A 21 29.60 5.44 -15.89
CA VAL A 21 29.68 5.65 -17.34
C VAL A 21 31.15 5.62 -17.77
N ASN A 22 31.38 5.60 -19.07
CA ASN A 22 32.73 5.53 -19.65
C ASN A 22 33.52 6.87 -19.62
N VAL A 23 33.07 7.83 -18.82
CA VAL A 23 33.75 9.09 -18.55
C VAL A 23 33.75 9.35 -17.06
N GLU A 24 34.60 10.25 -16.58
CA GLU A 24 34.69 10.61 -15.16
C GLU A 24 33.36 11.18 -14.64
N ALA A 25 32.86 10.66 -13.51
CA ALA A 25 31.53 10.98 -13.01
C ALA A 25 31.36 12.47 -12.66
N SER A 26 32.43 13.14 -12.21
CA SER A 26 32.47 14.57 -11.91
C SER A 26 32.21 15.47 -13.13
N LYS A 27 32.48 14.98 -14.33
CA LYS A 27 32.24 15.70 -15.62
C LYS A 27 30.84 15.47 -16.16
N VAL A 28 30.03 14.62 -15.51
CA VAL A 28 28.69 14.24 -15.97
C VAL A 28 27.63 14.99 -15.20
N GLN A 29 26.65 15.53 -15.88
CA GLN A 29 25.45 16.08 -15.27
C GLN A 29 24.47 14.94 -14.98
N TRP A 30 24.24 14.66 -13.71
CA TRP A 30 23.37 13.60 -13.24
C TRP A 30 22.01 14.15 -12.83
N SER A 31 20.93 13.51 -13.25
CA SER A 31 19.57 13.87 -12.81
C SER A 31 18.64 12.67 -12.73
N VAL A 32 17.51 12.84 -12.03
CA VAL A 32 16.41 11.88 -12.03
C VAL A 32 15.29 12.46 -12.87
N ALA A 33 14.85 11.76 -13.91
CA ALA A 33 13.77 12.23 -14.78
C ALA A 33 12.45 12.33 -14.00
N GLY A 34 11.84 13.52 -14.04
CA GLY A 34 10.49 13.77 -13.57
C GLY A 34 9.46 13.69 -14.70
N LYS A 35 8.17 13.87 -14.39
CA LYS A 35 7.15 13.97 -15.43
C LYS A 35 7.32 15.17 -16.35
N ASN A 36 8.04 16.20 -15.90
CA ASN A 36 8.34 17.42 -16.65
C ASN A 36 9.86 17.60 -16.80
N ALA A 37 10.51 16.72 -17.54
CA ALA A 37 11.96 16.72 -17.75
C ALA A 37 12.44 17.83 -18.72
N ALA A 38 11.84 19.01 -18.70
CA ALA A 38 12.25 20.16 -19.52
C ALA A 38 13.04 21.23 -18.75
N THR A 39 13.11 21.18 -17.43
CA THR A 39 13.84 22.15 -16.61
C THR A 39 14.81 21.47 -15.67
N ALA A 40 16.02 22.00 -15.62
CA ALA A 40 17.20 21.45 -14.96
C ALA A 40 17.22 21.63 -13.43
N ASP A 41 16.10 21.64 -12.76
CA ASP A 41 16.05 21.77 -11.30
C ASP A 41 16.19 20.41 -10.64
N LEU A 42 17.41 20.11 -10.26
CA LEU A 42 17.99 18.79 -9.98
C LEU A 42 17.57 18.14 -8.67
N ALA A 43 17.02 18.89 -7.72
CA ALA A 43 16.83 18.41 -6.36
C ALA A 43 15.43 17.89 -6.03
N SER A 44 14.40 18.22 -6.83
CA SER A 44 13.00 17.94 -6.51
C SER A 44 12.34 16.86 -7.36
N ALA A 45 13.04 16.28 -8.31
CA ALA A 45 12.42 15.66 -9.47
C ALA A 45 11.83 14.27 -9.26
N ASN A 46 12.14 13.51 -8.20
CA ASN A 46 11.56 12.18 -8.09
C ASN A 46 11.33 11.71 -6.65
N ALA A 47 10.09 11.33 -6.36
CA ALA A 47 9.69 10.75 -5.06
C ALA A 47 10.34 9.38 -4.78
N TYR A 48 10.95 8.71 -5.78
CA TYR A 48 11.45 7.34 -5.69
C TYR A 48 12.95 7.25 -5.46
N ALA A 49 13.74 8.17 -6.06
CA ALA A 49 15.18 8.16 -5.94
C ALA A 49 15.76 9.58 -6.00
N SER A 50 17.00 9.75 -5.54
CA SER A 50 17.87 10.88 -5.85
C SER A 50 19.19 10.36 -6.41
N VAL A 51 19.89 11.21 -7.15
CA VAL A 51 21.26 10.97 -7.61
C VAL A 51 22.11 12.17 -7.26
N ASP A 52 23.34 11.95 -6.81
CA ASP A 52 24.31 13.01 -6.53
C ASP A 52 25.22 13.26 -7.74
N HIS A 53 26.10 14.28 -7.63
CA HIS A 53 27.04 14.69 -8.67
C HIS A 53 28.08 13.62 -9.03
N ASN A 54 28.24 12.59 -8.22
CA ASN A 54 29.13 11.45 -8.48
C ASN A 54 28.38 10.24 -9.09
N GLY A 55 27.12 10.40 -9.47
CA GLY A 55 26.31 9.30 -10.02
C GLY A 55 25.84 8.30 -8.97
N VAL A 56 25.92 8.62 -7.65
CA VAL A 56 25.45 7.74 -6.60
C VAL A 56 23.94 7.91 -6.40
N VAL A 57 23.18 6.88 -6.72
CA VAL A 57 21.74 6.86 -6.58
C VAL A 57 21.33 6.36 -5.19
N THR A 58 20.46 7.11 -4.54
CA THR A 58 19.82 6.72 -3.27
C THR A 58 18.35 6.36 -3.52
N GLY A 59 17.94 5.15 -3.19
CA GLY A 59 16.53 4.72 -3.23
C GLY A 59 15.72 5.33 -2.09
N LYS A 60 14.67 6.10 -2.38
CA LYS A 60 13.80 6.79 -1.39
C LYS A 60 12.50 6.05 -1.13
N LYS A 61 11.81 5.60 -2.17
CA LYS A 61 10.50 4.95 -2.10
C LYS A 61 10.41 3.84 -3.16
N ILE A 62 9.66 2.78 -2.86
CA ILE A 62 9.39 1.69 -3.81
C ILE A 62 8.72 2.24 -5.07
N GLY A 63 9.26 1.89 -6.23
CA GLY A 63 8.75 2.33 -7.53
C GLY A 63 9.83 2.28 -8.59
N ASN A 64 9.65 3.06 -9.65
CA ASN A 64 10.62 3.16 -10.75
C ASN A 64 11.15 4.58 -10.83
N ALA A 65 12.43 4.71 -11.05
CA ALA A 65 13.11 5.96 -11.33
C ALA A 65 13.87 5.84 -12.66
N THR A 66 14.00 6.93 -13.40
CA THR A 66 14.87 6.99 -14.58
C THR A 66 16.00 7.94 -14.27
N ILE A 67 17.22 7.44 -14.22
CA ILE A 67 18.42 8.25 -14.08
C ILE A 67 18.87 8.71 -15.46
N VAL A 68 19.25 9.95 -15.53
CA VAL A 68 19.73 10.61 -16.76
C VAL A 68 21.16 11.05 -16.50
N ALA A 69 22.05 10.73 -17.43
CA ALA A 69 23.43 11.21 -17.48
C ALA A 69 23.62 12.02 -18.77
N VAL A 70 24.20 13.21 -18.67
CA VAL A 70 24.48 14.10 -19.78
C VAL A 70 25.96 14.50 -19.75
N TYR A 71 26.66 14.37 -20.89
CA TYR A 71 28.02 14.78 -21.06
C TYR A 71 28.23 15.27 -22.51
N GLN A 72 28.77 16.47 -22.68
CA GLN A 72 29.01 17.10 -24.00
C GLN A 72 27.81 16.99 -24.95
N GLY A 73 26.62 17.33 -24.50
CA GLY A 73 25.39 17.26 -25.28
C GLY A 73 24.79 15.86 -25.46
N GLN A 74 25.55 14.80 -25.18
CA GLN A 74 25.05 13.42 -25.27
C GLN A 74 24.25 13.06 -24.00
N LYS A 75 23.09 12.44 -24.19
CA LYS A 75 22.15 12.08 -23.14
C LYS A 75 21.82 10.61 -23.17
N ILE A 76 22.07 9.92 -22.05
CA ILE A 76 21.68 8.52 -21.87
C ILE A 76 20.76 8.37 -20.65
N LYS A 77 19.88 7.37 -20.69
CA LYS A 77 18.88 7.12 -19.66
C LYS A 77 18.98 5.69 -19.16
N ARG A 78 18.79 5.52 -17.83
CA ARG A 78 18.70 4.20 -17.21
C ARG A 78 17.46 4.10 -16.32
N LYS A 79 16.60 3.12 -16.58
CA LYS A 79 15.49 2.80 -15.69
C LYS A 79 15.99 1.96 -14.51
N LEU A 80 15.67 2.39 -13.29
CA LEU A 80 15.96 1.67 -12.05
C LEU A 80 14.66 1.26 -11.36
N HIS A 81 14.60 0.04 -10.88
CA HIS A 81 13.57 -0.42 -9.97
C HIS A 81 14.01 -0.19 -8.53
N ILE A 82 13.32 0.68 -7.79
CA ILE A 82 13.57 0.90 -6.38
C ILE A 82 12.77 -0.14 -5.59
N ALA A 83 13.48 -1.15 -5.09
CA ALA A 83 12.89 -2.28 -4.39
C ALA A 83 12.81 -2.04 -2.88
N GLY A 84 11.78 -2.57 -2.26
CA GLY A 84 11.60 -2.52 -0.81
C GLY A 84 10.53 -3.50 -0.36
N LYS A 85 10.32 -3.57 0.94
CA LYS A 85 9.22 -4.33 1.50
C LYS A 85 7.94 -3.52 1.37
N LYS A 86 6.90 -4.11 0.80
CA LYS A 86 5.55 -3.54 0.83
C LYS A 86 5.02 -3.54 2.26
N LYS A 87 4.37 -2.45 2.64
CA LYS A 87 3.69 -2.33 3.94
C LYS A 87 2.20 -2.53 3.80
N ILE A 88 1.64 -3.39 4.64
CA ILE A 88 0.22 -3.72 4.64
C ILE A 88 -0.39 -3.28 5.97
N ALA A 89 -1.44 -2.47 5.92
CA ALA A 89 -2.26 -2.19 7.09
C ALA A 89 -3.40 -3.20 7.17
N LEU A 90 -3.48 -3.91 8.29
CA LEU A 90 -4.55 -4.84 8.61
C LEU A 90 -5.48 -4.22 9.64
N ASP A 91 -6.77 -4.17 9.33
CA ASP A 91 -7.82 -3.71 10.21
C ASP A 91 -8.79 -4.86 10.51
N ALA A 92 -8.69 -5.41 11.71
CA ALA A 92 -9.69 -6.35 12.21
C ALA A 92 -10.99 -5.60 12.50
N GLY A 93 -12.04 -5.87 11.74
CA GLY A 93 -13.35 -5.24 11.88
C GLY A 93 -13.92 -5.35 13.29
N HIS A 94 -14.75 -4.40 13.64
CA HIS A 94 -15.40 -4.28 14.96
C HIS A 94 -14.43 -4.18 16.17
N GLN A 95 -14.98 -4.20 17.35
CA GLN A 95 -14.31 -4.17 18.67
C GLN A 95 -15.30 -4.67 19.73
N SER A 96 -14.86 -4.87 20.96
CA SER A 96 -15.71 -5.49 22.00
C SER A 96 -16.98 -4.71 22.32
N ARG A 97 -16.97 -3.40 22.19
CA ARG A 97 -18.13 -2.53 22.38
C ARG A 97 -18.34 -1.66 21.15
N GLY A 98 -19.58 -1.60 20.66
CA GLY A 98 -19.99 -0.66 19.63
C GLY A 98 -19.93 0.79 20.14
N ASP A 99 -19.95 1.75 19.21
CA ASP A 99 -20.09 3.18 19.49
C ASP A 99 -21.16 3.73 18.53
N SER A 100 -22.36 3.93 19.06
CA SER A 100 -23.53 4.39 18.30
C SER A 100 -23.50 5.88 17.93
N ARG A 101 -22.60 6.67 18.54
CA ARG A 101 -22.40 8.07 18.16
C ARG A 101 -22.14 8.15 16.67
N LYS A 102 -22.63 9.22 16.05
CA LYS A 102 -22.57 9.36 14.60
C LYS A 102 -21.29 10.07 14.14
N GLU A 103 -20.71 9.61 13.05
CA GLU A 103 -19.62 10.27 12.34
C GLU A 103 -19.90 10.29 10.83
N PRO A 104 -19.35 11.27 10.06
CA PRO A 104 -19.51 11.29 8.61
C PRO A 104 -18.94 10.04 7.95
N VAL A 105 -19.58 9.56 6.87
CA VAL A 105 -19.11 8.39 6.10
C VAL A 105 -17.86 8.70 5.25
N GLY A 106 -17.53 9.97 5.05
CA GLY A 106 -16.35 10.43 4.31
C GLY A 106 -16.11 11.92 4.59
N PRO A 107 -14.98 12.47 4.13
CA PRO A 107 -14.68 13.90 4.27
C PRO A 107 -15.79 14.76 3.66
N GLY A 108 -16.30 15.75 4.40
CA GLY A 108 -17.36 16.65 3.92
C GLY A 108 -18.75 16.02 3.71
N SER A 109 -18.94 14.74 4.01
CA SER A 109 -20.23 14.07 3.83
C SER A 109 -21.25 14.50 4.88
N SER A 110 -22.45 14.87 4.44
CA SER A 110 -23.63 15.06 5.30
C SER A 110 -24.19 13.73 5.83
N VAL A 111 -23.96 12.64 5.10
CA VAL A 111 -24.37 11.29 5.50
C VAL A 111 -23.55 10.83 6.70
N ARG A 112 -24.24 10.45 7.77
CA ARG A 112 -23.63 10.02 9.03
C ARG A 112 -24.11 8.65 9.42
N LYS A 113 -23.21 7.84 9.98
CA LYS A 113 -23.57 6.52 10.57
C LYS A 113 -22.78 6.25 11.86
N ALA A 114 -23.17 5.21 12.58
CA ALA A 114 -22.51 4.83 13.82
C ALA A 114 -20.98 4.74 13.63
N ARG A 115 -20.24 5.23 14.62
CA ARG A 115 -18.76 5.23 14.61
C ARG A 115 -18.18 3.84 14.46
N VAL A 116 -18.78 2.86 15.13
CA VAL A 116 -18.49 1.45 14.97
C VAL A 116 -19.67 0.58 15.42
N ALA A 117 -20.10 -0.35 14.58
CA ALA A 117 -21.09 -1.34 14.95
C ALA A 117 -20.50 -2.48 15.78
N GLY A 118 -21.32 -3.19 16.55
CA GLY A 118 -20.89 -4.29 17.42
C GLY A 118 -20.39 -5.53 16.66
N GLY A 119 -20.83 -5.70 15.42
CA GLY A 119 -20.57 -6.91 14.62
C GLY A 119 -21.56 -8.03 14.90
N ALA A 120 -21.48 -9.08 14.11
CA ALA A 120 -22.29 -10.27 14.23
C ALA A 120 -21.74 -11.24 15.30
N THR A 121 -22.53 -12.28 15.61
CA THR A 121 -22.08 -13.42 16.41
C THR A 121 -22.42 -14.70 15.66
N GLY A 122 -21.47 -15.60 15.52
CA GLY A 122 -21.68 -16.87 14.85
C GLY A 122 -22.77 -17.70 15.54
N VAL A 123 -23.79 -18.13 14.80
CA VAL A 123 -24.95 -18.83 15.34
C VAL A 123 -24.55 -20.13 16.04
N ALA A 124 -23.75 -20.96 15.37
CA ALA A 124 -23.27 -22.23 15.93
C ALA A 124 -22.08 -22.05 16.86
N SER A 125 -21.06 -21.27 16.42
CA SER A 125 -19.82 -21.11 17.17
C SER A 125 -19.93 -20.23 18.41
N ARG A 126 -20.97 -19.37 18.49
CA ARG A 126 -21.14 -18.32 19.51
C ARG A 126 -19.97 -17.35 19.61
N VAL A 127 -19.07 -17.34 18.63
CA VAL A 127 -17.93 -16.46 18.58
C VAL A 127 -18.32 -15.09 18.03
N PRO A 128 -18.15 -14.00 18.80
CA PRO A 128 -18.38 -12.64 18.29
C PRO A 128 -17.41 -12.29 17.17
N GLU A 129 -17.89 -11.58 16.16
CA GLU A 129 -17.12 -11.20 14.97
C GLU A 129 -15.81 -10.47 15.31
N TYR A 130 -15.82 -9.58 16.29
CA TYR A 130 -14.61 -8.85 16.68
C TYR A 130 -13.48 -9.75 17.20
N LYS A 131 -13.81 -10.90 17.84
CA LYS A 131 -12.83 -11.90 18.26
C LYS A 131 -12.31 -12.68 17.06
N PHE A 132 -13.20 -13.10 16.17
CA PHE A 132 -12.89 -13.80 14.95
C PHE A 132 -11.95 -12.98 14.06
N THR A 133 -12.33 -11.73 13.73
CA THR A 133 -11.56 -10.87 12.83
C THR A 133 -10.16 -10.56 13.37
N LEU A 134 -10.01 -10.37 14.70
CA LEU A 134 -8.70 -10.16 15.31
C LEU A 134 -7.83 -11.42 15.24
N SER A 135 -8.41 -12.60 15.46
CA SER A 135 -7.69 -13.88 15.33
C SER A 135 -7.16 -14.07 13.91
N VAL A 136 -8.01 -13.86 12.90
CA VAL A 136 -7.63 -13.94 11.48
C VAL A 136 -6.54 -12.91 11.16
N ALA A 137 -6.71 -11.66 11.58
CA ALA A 137 -5.74 -10.59 11.32
C ALA A 137 -4.36 -10.89 11.94
N LYS A 138 -4.30 -11.45 13.15
CA LYS A 138 -3.04 -11.85 13.80
C LYS A 138 -2.35 -13.00 13.07
N ARG A 139 -3.10 -14.00 12.60
CA ARG A 139 -2.56 -15.09 11.78
C ARG A 139 -2.02 -14.57 10.44
N LEU A 140 -2.79 -13.71 9.77
CA LEU A 140 -2.38 -13.07 8.52
C LEU A 140 -1.15 -12.19 8.71
N GLN A 141 -1.06 -11.41 9.81
CA GLN A 141 0.13 -10.64 10.16
C GLN A 141 1.38 -11.53 10.24
N LYS A 142 1.28 -12.67 10.95
CA LYS A 142 2.40 -13.63 11.09
C LYS A 142 2.85 -14.14 9.74
N GLU A 143 1.93 -14.56 8.88
CA GLU A 143 2.22 -15.08 7.55
C GLU A 143 2.80 -14.03 6.59
N LEU A 144 2.29 -12.80 6.63
CA LEU A 144 2.82 -11.69 5.82
C LEU A 144 4.24 -11.32 6.26
N LYS A 145 4.51 -11.26 7.58
CA LYS A 145 5.85 -10.99 8.10
C LYS A 145 6.86 -12.05 7.69
N LYS A 146 6.50 -13.36 7.72
CA LYS A 146 7.34 -14.45 7.21
C LYS A 146 7.69 -14.26 5.73
N ARG A 147 6.78 -13.70 4.92
CA ARG A 147 7.00 -13.39 3.50
C ARG A 147 7.72 -12.07 3.27
N GLY A 148 8.18 -11.40 4.33
CA GLY A 148 8.98 -10.18 4.25
C GLY A 148 8.18 -8.90 4.07
N TYR A 149 6.85 -8.91 4.27
CA TYR A 149 6.05 -7.68 4.31
C TYR A 149 6.20 -6.96 5.65
N GLU A 150 6.16 -5.64 5.61
CA GLU A 150 5.90 -4.84 6.82
C GLU A 150 4.40 -4.84 7.09
N VAL A 151 4.00 -5.03 8.35
CA VAL A 151 2.57 -5.08 8.70
C VAL A 151 2.27 -4.14 9.85
N TYR A 152 1.33 -3.23 9.62
CA TYR A 152 0.72 -2.37 10.62
C TYR A 152 -0.64 -2.94 11.01
N MET A 153 -0.91 -3.08 12.30
CA MET A 153 -2.22 -3.50 12.83
C MET A 153 -2.97 -2.30 13.35
N VAL A 154 -4.18 -2.03 12.83
CA VAL A 154 -5.03 -0.92 13.31
C VAL A 154 -5.47 -1.14 14.75
N ARG A 155 -5.72 -2.39 15.13
CA ARG A 155 -5.91 -2.80 16.52
C ARG A 155 -5.24 -4.14 16.80
N THR A 156 -4.77 -4.32 18.03
CA THR A 156 -4.13 -5.57 18.52
C THR A 156 -4.87 -6.19 19.70
N LYS A 157 -5.88 -5.46 20.23
CA LYS A 157 -6.74 -5.86 21.34
C LYS A 157 -8.21 -5.75 20.95
N ASN A 158 -9.09 -6.44 21.67
CA ASN A 158 -10.54 -6.36 21.48
C ASN A 158 -11.13 -5.15 22.20
N ASN A 159 -10.66 -4.86 23.41
CA ASN A 159 -11.09 -3.71 24.19
C ASN A 159 -10.35 -2.45 23.72
N VAL A 160 -10.90 -1.81 22.70
CA VAL A 160 -10.46 -0.53 22.13
C VAL A 160 -11.68 0.31 21.78
N ASN A 161 -11.51 1.62 21.66
CA ASN A 161 -12.54 2.51 21.12
C ASN A 161 -11.96 3.29 19.93
N ILE A 162 -12.04 2.69 18.73
CA ILE A 162 -11.51 3.24 17.48
C ILE A 162 -12.64 3.31 16.46
N SER A 163 -13.06 4.53 16.13
CA SER A 163 -14.13 4.76 15.16
C SER A 163 -13.70 4.39 13.74
N ASN A 164 -14.65 4.20 12.82
CA ASN A 164 -14.36 3.87 11.41
C ASN A 164 -13.49 4.95 10.75
N LYS A 165 -13.78 6.25 11.00
CA LYS A 165 -12.93 7.36 10.57
C LYS A 165 -11.51 7.23 11.10
N LYS A 166 -11.35 6.98 12.42
CA LYS A 166 -10.03 6.85 13.04
C LYS A 166 -9.25 5.65 12.51
N ARG A 167 -9.91 4.52 12.20
CA ARG A 167 -9.29 3.35 11.56
C ARG A 167 -8.69 3.69 10.21
N ALA A 168 -9.44 4.39 9.36
CA ALA A 168 -8.95 4.86 8.07
C ALA A 168 -7.76 5.83 8.21
N MET A 169 -7.84 6.78 9.15
CA MET A 169 -6.75 7.72 9.43
C MET A 169 -5.48 7.02 9.92
N LEU A 170 -5.61 6.03 10.82
CA LEU A 170 -4.47 5.24 11.31
C LEU A 170 -3.81 4.45 10.18
N ALA A 171 -4.61 3.83 9.31
CA ALA A 171 -4.09 3.12 8.14
C ALA A 171 -3.34 4.07 7.19
N ASN A 172 -3.90 5.24 6.89
CA ASN A 172 -3.24 6.26 6.07
C ASN A 172 -1.94 6.77 6.71
N LYS A 173 -1.97 7.11 8.00
CA LYS A 173 -0.78 7.58 8.74
C LYS A 173 0.33 6.52 8.81
N SER A 174 -0.02 5.24 8.76
CA SER A 174 0.96 4.16 8.77
C SER A 174 1.87 4.13 7.55
N GLY A 175 1.51 4.84 6.46
CA GLY A 175 2.21 4.81 5.18
C GLY A 175 2.11 3.46 4.47
N ALA A 176 1.06 2.67 4.74
CA ALA A 176 0.87 1.38 4.10
C ALA A 176 0.56 1.52 2.59
N ASP A 177 1.12 0.61 1.80
CA ASP A 177 0.83 0.50 0.35
C ASP A 177 -0.54 -0.13 0.11
N ILE A 178 -1.00 -0.96 1.04
CA ILE A 178 -2.25 -1.73 0.95
C ILE A 178 -2.95 -1.66 2.31
N TYR A 179 -4.26 -1.41 2.28
CA TYR A 179 -5.14 -1.52 3.43
C TYR A 179 -6.11 -2.66 3.22
N ILE A 180 -6.20 -3.57 4.19
CA ILE A 180 -7.13 -4.70 4.19
C ILE A 180 -7.93 -4.67 5.49
N ARG A 181 -9.24 -4.54 5.37
CA ARG A 181 -10.16 -4.66 6.49
C ARG A 181 -10.87 -6.01 6.44
N ILE A 182 -10.90 -6.70 7.56
CA ILE A 182 -11.40 -8.07 7.68
C ILE A 182 -12.71 -8.06 8.45
N HIS A 183 -13.74 -8.69 7.88
CA HIS A 183 -15.04 -8.90 8.48
C HIS A 183 -15.45 -10.38 8.40
N GLY A 184 -16.38 -10.79 9.25
CA GLY A 184 -17.14 -12.01 9.10
C GLY A 184 -18.60 -11.59 8.88
N ASP A 185 -19.04 -11.65 7.64
CA ASP A 185 -20.38 -11.20 7.26
C ASP A 185 -21.46 -12.15 7.81
N SER A 186 -22.69 -11.69 7.88
CA SER A 186 -23.84 -12.46 8.33
C SER A 186 -25.01 -12.34 7.36
N SER A 187 -25.82 -13.39 7.29
CA SER A 187 -27.06 -13.41 6.50
C SER A 187 -28.17 -14.09 7.29
N GLY A 188 -29.38 -13.60 7.15
CA GLY A 188 -30.59 -14.30 7.64
C GLY A 188 -30.92 -15.58 6.89
N SER A 189 -30.33 -15.80 5.70
CA SER A 189 -30.52 -17.00 4.89
C SER A 189 -29.37 -17.99 5.06
N ARG A 190 -29.69 -19.23 5.41
CA ARG A 190 -28.73 -20.35 5.51
C ARG A 190 -28.10 -20.73 4.16
N GLY A 191 -28.75 -20.38 3.05
CA GLY A 191 -28.26 -20.66 1.70
C GLY A 191 -27.13 -19.73 1.26
N VAL A 192 -26.97 -18.56 1.91
CA VAL A 192 -25.91 -17.60 1.56
C VAL A 192 -24.57 -18.10 2.08
N LYS A 193 -23.69 -18.44 1.15
CA LYS A 193 -22.32 -18.92 1.40
C LYS A 193 -21.35 -18.14 0.51
N GLY A 194 -20.08 -18.09 0.87
CA GLY A 194 -19.05 -17.52 0.01
C GLY A 194 -18.18 -16.49 0.70
N ALA A 195 -17.43 -15.77 -0.11
CA ALA A 195 -16.60 -14.66 0.32
C ALA A 195 -16.77 -13.47 -0.63
N SER A 196 -16.72 -12.28 -0.09
CA SER A 196 -16.81 -11.03 -0.84
C SER A 196 -15.63 -10.12 -0.55
N ILE A 197 -15.18 -9.37 -1.54
CA ILE A 197 -14.20 -8.30 -1.34
C ILE A 197 -14.75 -7.01 -1.95
N PHE A 198 -14.86 -5.99 -1.12
CA PHE A 198 -15.27 -4.65 -1.52
C PHE A 198 -14.04 -3.78 -1.82
N TYR A 199 -14.15 -2.93 -2.82
CA TYR A 199 -13.13 -1.97 -3.22
C TYR A 199 -13.77 -0.62 -3.59
N PRO A 200 -13.02 0.50 -3.57
CA PRO A 200 -13.58 1.81 -3.89
C PRO A 200 -14.17 1.86 -5.29
N SER A 201 -15.35 2.43 -5.42
CA SER A 201 -15.98 2.74 -6.72
C SER A 201 -15.14 3.76 -7.50
N ALA A 202 -15.15 3.67 -8.84
CA ALA A 202 -14.59 4.69 -9.71
C ALA A 202 -15.32 6.06 -9.58
N ARG A 203 -16.57 6.04 -9.10
CA ARG A 203 -17.37 7.25 -8.81
C ARG A 203 -17.12 7.83 -7.40
N ASN A 204 -16.27 7.20 -6.58
CA ASN A 204 -15.98 7.72 -5.26
C ASN A 204 -15.19 9.03 -5.37
N PRO A 205 -15.69 10.17 -4.87
CA PRO A 205 -15.07 11.48 -5.09
C PRO A 205 -13.70 11.64 -4.43
N TYR A 206 -13.37 10.81 -3.43
CA TYR A 206 -12.14 10.95 -2.64
C TYR A 206 -11.03 9.98 -3.07
N VAL A 207 -11.39 8.80 -3.57
CA VAL A 207 -10.43 7.70 -3.82
C VAL A 207 -10.63 7.01 -5.17
N SER A 208 -11.31 7.64 -6.13
CA SER A 208 -11.54 7.11 -7.48
C SER A 208 -10.24 6.64 -8.16
N ARG A 209 -9.14 7.36 -7.97
CA ARG A 209 -7.79 7.02 -8.48
C ARG A 209 -7.31 5.64 -8.02
N LEU A 210 -7.80 5.13 -6.89
CA LEU A 210 -7.42 3.82 -6.34
C LEU A 210 -8.31 2.68 -6.86
N SER A 211 -9.47 2.98 -7.48
CA SER A 211 -10.47 2.00 -7.88
C SER A 211 -9.89 0.89 -8.75
N ARG A 212 -9.19 1.24 -9.83
CA ARG A 212 -8.62 0.28 -10.79
C ARG A 212 -7.62 -0.68 -10.16
N SER A 213 -6.70 -0.17 -9.36
CA SER A 213 -5.67 -0.98 -8.68
C SER A 213 -6.29 -1.85 -7.58
N SER A 214 -7.24 -1.29 -6.81
CA SER A 214 -7.97 -2.02 -5.77
C SER A 214 -8.81 -3.15 -6.36
N LYS A 215 -9.56 -2.89 -7.44
CA LYS A 215 -10.33 -3.92 -8.17
C LYS A 215 -9.44 -5.08 -8.63
N ARG A 216 -8.29 -4.77 -9.22
CA ARG A 216 -7.34 -5.79 -9.69
C ARG A 216 -6.79 -6.64 -8.54
N LEU A 217 -6.43 -5.99 -7.41
CA LEU A 217 -5.96 -6.69 -6.22
C LEU A 217 -7.07 -7.56 -5.62
N SER A 218 -8.28 -7.02 -5.46
CA SER A 218 -9.44 -7.72 -4.91
C SER A 218 -9.78 -8.97 -5.70
N LYS A 219 -9.82 -8.90 -7.04
CA LYS A 219 -10.04 -10.09 -7.89
C LYS A 219 -8.98 -11.17 -7.66
N LYS A 220 -7.70 -10.79 -7.60
CA LYS A 220 -6.60 -11.76 -7.35
C LYS A 220 -6.72 -12.40 -5.96
N LEU A 221 -7.01 -11.61 -4.94
CA LEU A 221 -7.17 -12.12 -3.57
C LEU A 221 -8.38 -13.05 -3.45
N LEU A 222 -9.54 -12.64 -3.99
CA LEU A 222 -10.75 -13.44 -3.95
C LEU A 222 -10.56 -14.78 -4.67
N ASN A 223 -10.03 -14.76 -5.89
CA ASN A 223 -9.76 -15.98 -6.66
C ASN A 223 -8.78 -16.94 -5.91
N ALA A 224 -7.72 -16.39 -5.32
CA ALA A 224 -6.77 -17.19 -4.56
C ALA A 224 -7.40 -17.78 -3.28
N TYR A 225 -8.24 -17.00 -2.60
CA TYR A 225 -8.98 -17.43 -1.42
C TYR A 225 -9.97 -18.55 -1.76
N CYS A 226 -10.84 -18.35 -2.77
CA CYS A 226 -11.82 -19.35 -3.20
C CYS A 226 -11.14 -20.64 -3.65
N LYS A 227 -10.07 -20.55 -4.46
CA LYS A 227 -9.28 -21.70 -4.87
C LYS A 227 -8.72 -22.50 -3.69
N LYS A 228 -8.19 -21.80 -2.67
CA LYS A 228 -7.55 -22.44 -1.51
C LYS A 228 -8.56 -23.02 -0.53
N THR A 229 -9.69 -22.36 -0.34
CA THR A 229 -10.74 -22.76 0.62
C THR A 229 -11.82 -23.66 0.01
N ARG A 230 -11.83 -23.80 -1.31
CA ARG A 230 -12.89 -24.49 -2.08
C ARG A 230 -14.28 -23.88 -1.89
N ILE A 231 -14.33 -22.61 -1.45
CA ILE A 231 -15.56 -21.81 -1.35
C ILE A 231 -15.86 -21.21 -2.73
N LYS A 232 -17.11 -21.34 -3.17
CA LYS A 232 -17.61 -20.74 -4.42
C LYS A 232 -18.13 -19.33 -4.14
#